data_49aee439467ebffd1a836f7ee941064d
#
_entry.id   49aee439467ebffd1a836f7ee941064d
#
_cell.length_a   1.000
_cell.length_b   1.000
_cell.length_c   1.000
_cell.angle_alpha   90.00
_cell.angle_beta   90.00
_cell.angle_gamma   90.00
#
_symmetry.space_group_name_H-M   'P 1'
#
loop_
_entity.id
_entity.type
_entity.pdbx_description
1 polymer ?
#
loop_
_entity_poly.entity_id
_entity_poly.type
_entity_poly.pdbx_seq_one_letter_code
_entity_poly.pdbx_strand_id
1 'polypeptide(L)'
;MLANAAPVASVGISRYSDLYLSELKDNILPFWVQHSQDERNGGFFTCLDRYGKVYDTDKFVWLQGRQVWCYSYMYKHLEPNPEWLHMALLGAEFLKRHGRDAEGNWYFSLTAEGKPLVQPYNIFSDCFATMAFAALDRINPRDEWKQIALDTFENILKRQDNWKGSYNKAFPGTRPLKNFSLPMILCNLSLELEHLIGADRVNEFAPQVVDQIMNIFYQSDSGLILENVHPDGKP
;
A
#
# COMPACT_ATOMS: atom_id res chain seq x y z
N MET A 1 23.91 -41.81 18.62
CA MET A 1 24.40 -40.53 19.18
C MET A 1 24.26 -39.47 18.08
N LEU A 2 23.18 -38.70 18.13
CA LEU A 2 23.00 -37.54 17.25
C LEU A 2 23.73 -36.36 17.92
N ALA A 3 24.79 -35.87 17.27
CA ALA A 3 25.54 -34.73 17.74
C ALA A 3 24.63 -33.49 17.72
N ASN A 4 24.53 -32.81 18.87
CA ASN A 4 23.90 -31.50 19.01
C ASN A 4 24.59 -30.49 18.07
N ALA A 5 23.96 -30.17 16.95
CA ALA A 5 24.35 -29.00 16.16
C ALA A 5 23.95 -27.75 16.97
N ALA A 6 24.92 -27.01 17.44
CA ALA A 6 24.70 -25.72 18.11
C ALA A 6 24.01 -24.75 17.16
N PRO A 7 23.16 -23.86 17.67
CA PRO A 7 22.41 -22.92 16.83
C PRO A 7 23.34 -21.83 16.29
N VAL A 8 23.89 -22.05 15.10
CA VAL A 8 24.73 -21.06 14.38
C VAL A 8 23.91 -19.87 13.84
N ALA A 9 22.57 -19.97 13.89
CA ALA A 9 21.67 -19.01 13.25
C ALA A 9 21.33 -17.73 14.07
N SER A 10 21.52 -17.72 15.39
CA SER A 10 21.03 -16.60 16.22
C SER A 10 21.92 -15.34 16.21
N VAL A 11 23.23 -15.53 16.13
CA VAL A 11 24.20 -14.41 16.18
C VAL A 11 24.23 -13.61 14.87
N GLY A 12 23.93 -14.24 13.72
CA GLY A 12 23.90 -13.58 12.43
C GLY A 12 22.67 -12.68 12.20
N ILE A 13 21.49 -13.12 12.64
CA ILE A 13 20.22 -12.40 12.42
C ILE A 13 20.14 -11.12 13.27
N SER A 14 20.56 -11.17 14.53
CA SER A 14 20.59 -10.00 15.42
C SER A 14 21.43 -8.86 14.82
N ARG A 15 22.61 -9.15 14.27
CA ARG A 15 23.46 -8.14 13.63
C ARG A 15 22.78 -7.43 12.45
N TYR A 16 22.06 -8.17 11.62
CA TYR A 16 21.34 -7.56 10.49
C TYR A 16 20.11 -6.76 10.94
N SER A 17 19.42 -7.21 11.99
CA SER A 17 18.31 -6.46 12.60
C SER A 17 18.80 -5.09 13.08
N ASP A 18 19.89 -5.04 13.83
CA ASP A 18 20.47 -3.79 14.34
C ASP A 18 20.94 -2.88 13.21
N LEU A 19 21.60 -3.45 12.19
CA LEU A 19 22.04 -2.71 11.00
C LEU A 19 20.85 -2.08 10.25
N TYR A 20 19.82 -2.86 9.95
CA TYR A 20 18.66 -2.34 9.21
C TYR A 20 17.87 -1.31 10.01
N LEU A 21 17.75 -1.50 11.33
CA LEU A 21 17.07 -0.52 12.18
C LEU A 21 17.86 0.80 12.25
N SER A 22 19.18 0.73 12.38
CA SER A 22 20.05 1.91 12.36
C SER A 22 19.97 2.64 11.00
N GLU A 23 20.11 1.91 9.88
CA GLU A 23 19.97 2.51 8.55
C GLU A 23 18.59 3.17 8.34
N LEU A 24 17.54 2.55 8.82
CA LEU A 24 16.19 3.12 8.74
C LEU A 24 16.09 4.42 9.54
N LYS A 25 16.56 4.42 10.80
CA LYS A 25 16.37 5.55 11.73
C LYS A 25 17.37 6.69 11.49
N ASP A 26 18.60 6.37 11.10
CA ASP A 26 19.70 7.33 11.04
C ASP A 26 19.91 7.92 9.62
N ASN A 27 19.47 7.18 8.57
CA ASN A 27 19.69 7.58 7.18
C ASN A 27 18.38 7.74 6.39
N ILE A 28 17.53 6.68 6.33
CA ILE A 28 16.39 6.65 5.42
C ILE A 28 15.30 7.61 5.89
N LEU A 29 14.86 7.52 7.14
CA LEU A 29 13.78 8.36 7.66
C LEU A 29 14.15 9.84 7.70
N PRO A 30 15.35 10.24 8.20
CA PRO A 30 15.75 11.65 8.17
C PRO A 30 15.80 12.24 6.76
N PHE A 31 16.29 11.48 5.77
CA PHE A 31 16.29 11.91 4.37
C PHE A 31 14.88 12.26 3.88
N TRP A 32 13.92 11.34 4.06
CA TRP A 32 12.55 11.55 3.58
C TRP A 32 11.82 12.64 4.38
N VAL A 33 12.01 12.70 5.69
CA VAL A 33 11.45 13.77 6.52
C VAL A 33 11.98 15.14 6.07
N GLN A 34 13.28 15.26 5.84
CA GLN A 34 13.91 16.54 5.47
C GLN A 34 13.55 17.00 4.05
N HIS A 35 13.40 16.08 3.09
CA HIS A 35 13.38 16.44 1.67
C HIS A 35 12.02 16.21 0.98
N SER A 36 11.11 15.38 1.54
CA SER A 36 9.88 15.03 0.84
C SER A 36 8.68 15.90 1.18
N GLN A 37 8.72 16.71 2.22
CA GLN A 37 7.58 17.55 2.63
C GLN A 37 7.30 18.65 1.59
N ASP A 38 6.04 18.78 1.18
CA ASP A 38 5.56 19.98 0.50
C ASP A 38 4.82 20.86 1.52
N GLU A 39 5.57 21.73 2.19
CA GLU A 39 5.02 22.65 3.20
C GLU A 39 4.00 23.64 2.63
N ARG A 40 4.07 23.92 1.33
CA ARG A 40 3.20 24.89 0.68
C ARG A 40 1.82 24.32 0.35
N ASN A 41 1.79 23.11 -0.24
CA ASN A 41 0.54 22.54 -0.75
C ASN A 41 0.08 21.32 0.06
N GLY A 42 0.93 20.79 0.95
CA GLY A 42 0.70 19.54 1.67
C GLY A 42 1.10 18.31 0.86
N GLY A 43 1.14 17.15 1.52
CA GLY A 43 1.61 15.91 0.91
C GLY A 43 3.12 15.89 0.70
N PHE A 44 3.56 15.03 -0.21
CA PHE A 44 4.98 14.71 -0.37
C PHE A 44 5.47 14.88 -1.79
N PHE A 45 6.68 15.40 -1.95
CA PHE A 45 7.48 15.23 -3.16
C PHE A 45 8.07 13.81 -3.16
N THR A 46 7.87 13.06 -4.22
CA THR A 46 8.36 11.67 -4.35
C THR A 46 9.41 11.49 -5.45
N CYS A 47 9.58 12.50 -6.29
CA CYS A 47 10.59 12.53 -7.35
C CYS A 47 11.80 13.33 -6.90
N LEU A 48 12.64 12.71 -6.08
CA LEU A 48 13.85 13.28 -5.50
C LEU A 48 15.10 12.61 -6.10
N ASP A 49 16.16 13.40 -6.29
CA ASP A 49 17.46 12.81 -6.56
C ASP A 49 18.11 12.28 -5.26
N ARG A 50 19.27 11.64 -5.40
CA ARG A 50 20.01 11.06 -4.26
C ARG A 50 20.46 12.09 -3.21
N TYR A 51 20.37 13.37 -3.48
CA TYR A 51 20.73 14.47 -2.58
C TYR A 51 19.51 15.18 -2.00
N GLY A 52 18.30 14.71 -2.31
CA GLY A 52 17.04 15.30 -1.85
C GLY A 52 16.53 16.46 -2.71
N LYS A 53 17.16 16.74 -3.86
CA LYS A 53 16.65 17.76 -4.77
C LYS A 53 15.43 17.25 -5.52
N VAL A 54 14.32 17.96 -5.41
CA VAL A 54 13.10 17.72 -6.19
C VAL A 54 13.36 17.99 -7.67
N TYR A 55 13.14 17.02 -8.54
CA TYR A 55 13.25 17.17 -9.99
C TYR A 55 11.92 17.09 -10.72
N ASP A 56 10.87 16.59 -10.05
CA ASP A 56 9.50 16.59 -10.52
C ASP A 56 8.56 16.79 -9.32
N THR A 57 7.52 17.58 -9.49
CA THR A 57 6.58 17.95 -8.42
C THR A 57 5.26 17.19 -8.49
N ASP A 58 5.07 16.32 -9.47
CA ASP A 58 3.89 15.48 -9.60
C ASP A 58 3.74 14.55 -8.39
N LYS A 59 2.51 14.44 -7.89
CA LYS A 59 2.19 13.63 -6.70
C LYS A 59 1.43 12.39 -7.11
N PHE A 60 2.10 11.25 -7.07
CA PHE A 60 1.49 9.96 -7.34
C PHE A 60 0.72 9.50 -6.11
N VAL A 61 -0.59 9.33 -6.22
CA VAL A 61 -1.49 9.04 -5.10
C VAL A 61 -1.08 7.77 -4.34
N TRP A 62 -0.67 6.73 -5.06
CA TRP A 62 -0.20 5.50 -4.44
C TRP A 62 1.09 5.68 -3.61
N LEU A 63 1.99 6.58 -4.00
CA LEU A 63 3.19 6.93 -3.23
C LEU A 63 2.85 7.79 -2.01
N GLN A 64 1.91 8.74 -2.17
CA GLN A 64 1.39 9.51 -1.03
C GLN A 64 0.81 8.58 0.03
N GLY A 65 -0.06 7.63 -0.39
CA GLY A 65 -0.65 6.62 0.51
C GLY A 65 0.41 5.76 1.21
N ARG A 66 1.42 5.31 0.47
CA ARG A 66 2.53 4.53 1.05
C ARG A 66 3.30 5.31 2.11
N GLN A 67 3.60 6.58 1.88
CA GLN A 67 4.30 7.39 2.90
C GLN A 67 3.46 7.58 4.15
N VAL A 68 2.16 7.89 4.01
CA VAL A 68 1.23 7.96 5.16
C VAL A 68 1.23 6.65 5.95
N TRP A 69 1.10 5.51 5.25
CA TRP A 69 1.14 4.20 5.88
C TRP A 69 2.48 3.94 6.58
N CYS A 70 3.60 4.21 5.93
CA CYS A 70 4.93 4.00 6.50
C CYS A 70 5.13 4.79 7.80
N TYR A 71 4.83 6.10 7.80
CA TYR A 71 4.97 6.92 9.00
C TYR A 71 4.02 6.49 10.13
N SER A 72 2.78 6.11 9.77
CA SER A 72 1.82 5.57 10.75
C SER A 72 2.28 4.25 11.34
N TYR A 73 2.80 3.36 10.50
CA TYR A 73 3.33 2.06 10.91
C TYR A 73 4.54 2.21 11.86
N MET A 74 5.48 3.08 11.51
CA MET A 74 6.66 3.33 12.33
C MET A 74 6.31 3.98 13.66
N TYR A 75 5.40 4.97 13.66
CA TYR A 75 4.88 5.57 14.89
C TYR A 75 4.30 4.54 15.84
N LYS A 76 3.58 3.55 15.31
CA LYS A 76 2.94 2.51 16.11
C LYS A 76 3.92 1.45 16.60
N HIS A 77 4.84 1.00 15.73
CA HIS A 77 5.60 -0.23 15.94
C HIS A 77 7.07 -0.02 16.34
N LEU A 78 7.64 1.15 16.08
CA LEU A 78 9.00 1.48 16.49
C LEU A 78 9.00 2.42 17.70
N GLU A 79 8.48 3.63 17.54
CA GLU A 79 8.39 4.62 18.63
C GLU A 79 7.36 5.70 18.28
N PRO A 80 6.65 6.26 19.27
CA PRO A 80 5.67 7.33 19.05
C PRO A 80 6.35 8.68 18.82
N ASN A 81 7.05 8.82 17.68
CA ASN A 81 7.75 10.05 17.30
C ASN A 81 6.74 11.09 16.75
N PRO A 82 6.63 12.30 17.36
CA PRO A 82 5.70 13.33 16.91
C PRO A 82 5.91 13.81 15.46
N GLU A 83 7.15 13.76 14.98
CA GLU A 83 7.48 14.14 13.60
C GLU A 83 6.89 13.15 12.60
N TRP A 84 6.92 11.85 12.90
CA TRP A 84 6.28 10.83 12.03
C TRP A 84 4.77 10.97 12.02
N LEU A 85 4.15 11.30 13.15
CA LEU A 85 2.72 11.62 13.19
C LEU A 85 2.39 12.85 12.34
N HIS A 86 3.23 13.91 12.44
CA HIS A 86 3.08 15.10 11.61
C HIS A 86 3.14 14.76 10.12
N MET A 87 4.13 13.97 9.70
CA MET A 87 4.27 13.50 8.33
C MET A 87 3.06 12.70 7.86
N ALA A 88 2.59 11.75 8.67
CA ALA A 88 1.39 10.96 8.34
C ALA A 88 0.16 11.87 8.12
N LEU A 89 -0.06 12.84 9.01
CA LEU A 89 -1.16 13.79 8.90
C LEU A 89 -1.03 14.71 7.67
N LEU A 90 0.18 15.19 7.36
CA LEU A 90 0.45 16.03 6.19
C LEU A 90 0.02 15.34 4.88
N GLY A 91 0.42 14.09 4.71
CA GLY A 91 0.04 13.31 3.53
C GLY A 91 -1.44 12.97 3.49
N ALA A 92 -2.02 12.57 4.62
CA ALA A 92 -3.43 12.20 4.72
C ALA A 92 -4.38 13.38 4.44
N GLU A 93 -4.08 14.57 4.97
CA GLU A 93 -4.86 15.77 4.71
C GLU A 93 -4.82 16.20 3.24
N PHE A 94 -3.67 16.06 2.58
CA PHE A 94 -3.54 16.28 1.14
C PHE A 94 -4.40 15.27 0.35
N LEU A 95 -4.27 13.99 0.64
CA LEU A 95 -5.04 12.92 -0.01
C LEU A 95 -6.54 13.10 0.20
N LYS A 96 -6.99 13.44 1.40
CA LYS A 96 -8.40 13.68 1.71
C LYS A 96 -9.00 14.80 0.84
N ARG A 97 -8.26 15.89 0.65
CA ARG A 97 -8.74 17.06 -0.10
C ARG A 97 -8.72 16.87 -1.61
N HIS A 98 -7.74 16.15 -2.13
CA HIS A 98 -7.41 16.16 -3.56
C HIS A 98 -7.41 14.79 -4.23
N GLY A 99 -7.32 13.72 -3.45
CA GLY A 99 -6.96 12.38 -3.97
C GLY A 99 -8.07 11.68 -4.77
N ARG A 100 -9.35 12.11 -4.67
CA ARG A 100 -10.52 11.38 -5.21
C ARG A 100 -11.35 12.22 -6.17
N ASP A 101 -11.98 11.52 -7.12
CA ASP A 101 -13.05 12.09 -7.94
C ASP A 101 -14.41 12.13 -7.18
N ALA A 102 -15.46 12.61 -7.84
CA ALA A 102 -16.79 12.69 -7.26
C ALA A 102 -17.45 11.33 -6.97
N GLU A 103 -17.01 10.29 -7.66
CA GLU A 103 -17.45 8.90 -7.51
C GLU A 103 -16.66 8.15 -6.42
N GLY A 104 -15.63 8.78 -5.82
CA GLY A 104 -14.79 8.22 -4.79
C GLY A 104 -13.62 7.38 -5.29
N ASN A 105 -13.30 7.41 -6.59
CA ASN A 105 -12.15 6.72 -7.15
C ASN A 105 -10.89 7.58 -6.99
N TRP A 106 -9.78 6.95 -6.64
CA TRP A 106 -8.52 7.65 -6.41
C TRP A 106 -7.78 7.92 -7.71
N TYR A 107 -7.38 9.16 -7.92
CA TYR A 107 -6.54 9.55 -9.05
C TYR A 107 -5.22 8.78 -9.04
N PHE A 108 -4.59 8.64 -10.22
CA PHE A 108 -3.26 8.07 -10.30
C PHE A 108 -2.20 9.10 -9.92
N SER A 109 -2.28 10.32 -10.48
CA SER A 109 -1.38 11.42 -10.12
C SER A 109 -2.08 12.78 -10.14
N LEU A 110 -1.51 13.71 -9.40
CA LEU A 110 -1.95 15.09 -9.18
C LEU A 110 -0.78 16.04 -9.39
N THR A 111 -1.08 17.32 -9.72
CA THR A 111 -0.07 18.39 -9.62
C THR A 111 0.36 18.61 -8.17
N ALA A 112 1.39 19.42 -7.96
CA ALA A 112 1.80 19.84 -6.61
C ALA A 112 0.62 20.43 -5.81
N GLU A 113 -0.24 21.23 -6.46
CA GLU A 113 -1.40 21.89 -5.85
C GLU A 113 -2.63 20.97 -5.70
N GLY A 114 -2.54 19.71 -6.12
CA GLY A 114 -3.62 18.73 -6.00
C GLY A 114 -4.63 18.72 -7.16
N LYS A 115 -4.31 19.31 -8.31
CA LYS A 115 -5.16 19.20 -9.50
C LYS A 115 -4.94 17.85 -10.18
N PRO A 116 -6.00 17.17 -10.64
CA PRO A 116 -5.85 15.89 -11.35
C PRO A 116 -5.00 15.99 -12.61
N LEU A 117 -4.00 15.11 -12.74
CA LEU A 117 -3.16 14.95 -13.93
C LEU A 117 -3.50 13.67 -14.68
N VAL A 118 -3.59 12.55 -13.95
CA VAL A 118 -3.92 11.26 -14.51
C VAL A 118 -5.12 10.67 -13.76
N GLN A 119 -6.11 10.26 -14.54
CA GLN A 119 -7.38 9.75 -14.06
C GLN A 119 -7.23 8.45 -13.25
N PRO A 120 -8.28 8.04 -12.49
CA PRO A 120 -8.33 6.73 -11.83
C PRO A 120 -8.33 5.61 -12.87
N TYR A 121 -7.16 5.12 -13.29
CA TYR A 121 -7.04 4.09 -14.33
C TYR A 121 -6.70 2.69 -13.80
N ASN A 122 -6.38 2.58 -12.53
CA ASN A 122 -6.22 1.30 -11.84
C ASN A 122 -6.58 1.42 -10.36
N ILE A 123 -6.84 0.27 -9.75
CA ILE A 123 -7.34 0.18 -8.37
C ILE A 123 -6.23 0.32 -7.30
N PHE A 124 -4.94 0.36 -7.69
CA PHE A 124 -3.86 0.34 -6.71
C PHE A 124 -3.72 1.64 -5.94
N SER A 125 -4.10 2.79 -6.54
CA SER A 125 -4.20 4.05 -5.78
C SER A 125 -5.20 3.94 -4.64
N ASP A 126 -6.36 3.30 -4.91
CA ASP A 126 -7.39 3.01 -3.91
C ASP A 126 -6.85 2.09 -2.81
N CYS A 127 -6.12 1.03 -3.16
CA CYS A 127 -5.55 0.09 -2.20
C CYS A 127 -4.57 0.78 -1.24
N PHE A 128 -3.65 1.58 -1.75
CA PHE A 128 -2.69 2.30 -0.92
C PHE A 128 -3.32 3.42 -0.11
N ALA A 129 -4.36 4.08 -0.61
CA ALA A 129 -5.13 5.03 0.16
C ALA A 129 -5.87 4.35 1.32
N THR A 130 -6.49 3.19 1.07
CA THR A 130 -7.14 2.38 2.10
C THR A 130 -6.16 2.02 3.23
N MET A 131 -4.98 1.50 2.87
CA MET A 131 -3.91 1.18 3.85
C MET A 131 -3.50 2.42 4.66
N ALA A 132 -3.33 3.56 3.98
CA ALA A 132 -2.92 4.81 4.60
C ALA A 132 -3.90 5.27 5.69
N PHE A 133 -5.18 5.36 5.34
CA PHE A 133 -6.20 5.84 6.27
C PHE A 133 -6.51 4.84 7.37
N ALA A 134 -6.45 3.54 7.11
CA ALA A 134 -6.58 2.51 8.14
C ALA A 134 -5.41 2.56 9.13
N ALA A 135 -4.17 2.68 8.66
CA ALA A 135 -3.01 2.78 9.53
C ALA A 135 -3.01 4.08 10.36
N LEU A 136 -3.43 5.20 9.75
CA LEU A 136 -3.53 6.48 10.43
C LEU A 136 -4.61 6.45 11.52
N ASP A 137 -5.77 5.81 11.26
CA ASP A 137 -6.83 5.66 12.26
C ASP A 137 -6.34 4.89 13.49
N ARG A 138 -5.46 3.92 13.34
CA ARG A 138 -4.88 3.17 14.48
C ARG A 138 -4.05 4.02 15.44
N ILE A 139 -3.45 5.13 14.97
CA ILE A 139 -2.54 5.97 15.76
C ILE A 139 -3.13 7.34 16.11
N ASN A 140 -4.10 7.80 15.33
CA ASN A 140 -4.80 9.07 15.51
C ASN A 140 -6.28 8.89 15.12
N PRO A 141 -7.07 8.18 15.92
CA PRO A 141 -8.44 7.80 15.60
C PRO A 141 -9.33 9.00 15.28
N ARG A 142 -9.99 8.97 14.12
CA ARG A 142 -11.00 9.95 13.69
C ARG A 142 -12.03 9.27 12.81
N ASP A 143 -13.31 9.60 13.01
CA ASP A 143 -14.40 9.05 12.18
C ASP A 143 -14.16 9.27 10.69
N GLU A 144 -13.58 10.41 10.31
CA GLU A 144 -13.27 10.72 8.90
C GLU A 144 -12.23 9.77 8.29
N TRP A 145 -11.17 9.39 9.03
CA TRP A 145 -10.15 8.43 8.54
C TRP A 145 -10.74 7.05 8.35
N LYS A 146 -11.48 6.61 9.38
CA LYS A 146 -12.21 5.35 9.34
C LYS A 146 -13.16 5.29 8.15
N GLN A 147 -13.98 6.35 7.94
CA GLN A 147 -14.95 6.38 6.86
C GLN A 147 -14.28 6.34 5.49
N ILE A 148 -13.19 7.11 5.29
CA ILE A 148 -12.43 7.08 4.03
C ILE A 148 -11.88 5.68 3.76
N ALA A 149 -11.29 5.02 4.77
CA ALA A 149 -10.75 3.67 4.61
C ALA A 149 -11.84 2.65 4.24
N LEU A 150 -12.99 2.67 4.95
CA LEU A 150 -14.09 1.75 4.71
C LEU A 150 -14.76 1.97 3.36
N ASP A 151 -15.09 3.21 3.01
CA ASP A 151 -15.72 3.54 1.72
C ASP A 151 -14.82 3.14 0.55
N THR A 152 -13.52 3.40 0.68
CA THR A 152 -12.55 3.02 -0.35
C THR A 152 -12.45 1.50 -0.47
N PHE A 153 -12.41 0.77 0.64
CA PHE A 153 -12.37 -0.69 0.61
C PHE A 153 -13.62 -1.29 -0.05
N GLU A 154 -14.82 -0.80 0.29
CA GLU A 154 -16.05 -1.25 -0.36
C GLU A 154 -16.06 -0.91 -1.87
N ASN A 155 -15.50 0.24 -2.26
CA ASN A 155 -15.37 0.59 -3.67
C ASN A 155 -14.39 -0.33 -4.42
N ILE A 156 -13.29 -0.74 -3.77
CA ILE A 156 -12.35 -1.74 -4.30
C ILE A 156 -13.08 -3.07 -4.57
N LEU A 157 -13.83 -3.58 -3.59
CA LEU A 157 -14.55 -4.84 -3.71
C LEU A 157 -15.59 -4.81 -4.84
N LYS A 158 -16.29 -3.70 -5.02
CA LYS A 158 -17.25 -3.51 -6.13
C LYS A 158 -16.59 -3.51 -7.52
N ARG A 159 -15.32 -3.07 -7.60
CA ARG A 159 -14.58 -2.90 -8.86
C ARG A 159 -13.60 -4.02 -9.16
N GLN A 160 -13.47 -5.02 -8.30
CA GLN A 160 -12.42 -6.04 -8.41
C GLN A 160 -12.42 -6.80 -9.75
N ASP A 161 -13.59 -7.03 -10.35
CA ASP A 161 -13.73 -7.74 -11.64
C ASP A 161 -13.43 -6.84 -12.84
N ASN A 162 -13.45 -5.52 -12.66
CA ASN A 162 -13.12 -4.52 -13.69
C ASN A 162 -12.23 -3.42 -13.13
N TRP A 163 -11.14 -3.80 -12.50
CA TRP A 163 -10.26 -2.93 -11.74
C TRP A 163 -9.54 -1.82 -12.54
N LYS A 164 -9.48 -1.95 -13.88
CA LYS A 164 -9.00 -0.89 -14.78
C LYS A 164 -10.12 -0.01 -15.32
N GLY A 165 -11.38 -0.39 -15.14
CA GLY A 165 -12.54 0.34 -15.61
C GLY A 165 -12.48 0.61 -17.12
N SER A 166 -12.95 1.78 -17.54
CA SER A 166 -12.94 2.25 -18.93
C SER A 166 -11.54 2.60 -19.47
N TYR A 167 -10.53 2.63 -18.62
CA TYR A 167 -9.14 2.97 -19.00
C TYR A 167 -8.25 1.75 -19.26
N ASN A 168 -8.85 0.58 -19.46
CA ASN A 168 -8.10 -0.62 -19.78
C ASN A 168 -7.45 -0.49 -21.17
N LYS A 169 -6.10 -0.51 -21.21
CA LYS A 169 -5.33 -0.43 -22.46
C LYS A 169 -5.33 -1.75 -23.24
N ALA A 170 -5.69 -2.87 -22.61
CA ALA A 170 -5.74 -4.17 -23.25
C ALA A 170 -6.97 -4.27 -24.14
N PHE A 171 -6.79 -4.76 -25.37
CA PHE A 171 -7.93 -5.09 -26.25
C PHE A 171 -8.67 -6.33 -25.69
N PRO A 172 -9.97 -6.25 -25.47
CA PRO A 172 -10.72 -7.35 -24.88
C PRO A 172 -10.56 -8.66 -25.66
N GLY A 173 -10.30 -9.76 -24.95
CA GLY A 173 -10.22 -11.10 -25.55
C GLY A 173 -8.90 -11.45 -26.27
N THR A 174 -8.03 -10.49 -26.59
CA THR A 174 -6.76 -10.78 -27.28
C THR A 174 -5.76 -11.50 -26.37
N ARG A 175 -5.69 -11.13 -25.10
CA ARG A 175 -4.84 -11.79 -24.10
C ARG A 175 -5.58 -11.80 -22.75
N PRO A 176 -6.51 -12.71 -22.56
CA PRO A 176 -7.40 -12.74 -21.39
C PRO A 176 -6.67 -13.35 -20.17
N LEU A 177 -5.54 -12.78 -19.76
CA LEU A 177 -4.79 -13.27 -18.61
C LEU A 177 -5.45 -12.79 -17.30
N LYS A 178 -5.48 -13.67 -16.30
CA LYS A 178 -5.71 -13.32 -14.89
C LYS A 178 -4.39 -12.87 -14.29
N ASN A 179 -4.46 -11.84 -13.42
CA ASN A 179 -3.29 -11.27 -12.77
C ASN A 179 -3.37 -11.46 -11.25
N PHE A 180 -2.26 -11.86 -10.64
CA PHE A 180 -2.12 -12.15 -9.21
C PHE A 180 -2.14 -10.90 -8.32
N SER A 181 -1.77 -9.71 -8.85
CA SER A 181 -1.51 -8.52 -8.05
C SER A 181 -2.70 -8.09 -7.19
N LEU A 182 -3.93 -8.15 -7.74
CA LEU A 182 -5.12 -7.75 -6.99
C LEU A 182 -5.48 -8.73 -5.86
N PRO A 183 -5.59 -10.04 -6.07
CA PRO A 183 -5.77 -10.99 -4.97
C PRO A 183 -4.72 -10.85 -3.87
N MET A 184 -3.45 -10.69 -4.23
CA MET A 184 -2.36 -10.50 -3.27
C MET A 184 -2.59 -9.26 -2.38
N ILE A 185 -2.91 -8.12 -2.97
CA ILE A 185 -3.11 -6.88 -2.18
C ILE A 185 -4.40 -6.91 -1.37
N LEU A 186 -5.46 -7.57 -1.85
CA LEU A 186 -6.71 -7.74 -1.11
C LEU A 186 -6.52 -8.59 0.15
N CYS A 187 -5.70 -9.63 0.08
CA CYS A 187 -5.32 -10.42 1.26
C CYS A 187 -4.63 -9.53 2.31
N ASN A 188 -3.66 -8.70 1.89
CA ASN A 188 -2.99 -7.76 2.80
C ASN A 188 -3.94 -6.70 3.36
N LEU A 189 -4.82 -6.13 2.52
CA LEU A 189 -5.79 -5.13 2.97
C LEU A 189 -6.74 -5.66 4.04
N SER A 190 -7.18 -6.91 3.95
CA SER A 190 -8.06 -7.51 4.95
C SER A 190 -7.42 -7.51 6.35
N LEU A 191 -6.12 -7.78 6.43
CA LEU A 191 -5.36 -7.74 7.69
C LEU A 191 -5.14 -6.29 8.18
N GLU A 192 -4.81 -5.38 7.28
CA GLU A 192 -4.62 -3.96 7.62
C GLU A 192 -5.90 -3.31 8.14
N LEU A 193 -7.06 -3.74 7.65
CA LEU A 193 -8.37 -3.21 8.05
C LEU A 193 -9.03 -3.97 9.19
N GLU A 194 -8.47 -5.04 9.73
CA GLU A 194 -9.11 -5.88 10.74
C GLU A 194 -9.75 -5.08 11.88
N HIS A 195 -9.07 -4.05 12.39
CA HIS A 195 -9.58 -3.20 13.47
C HIS A 195 -10.84 -2.36 13.09
N LEU A 196 -11.09 -2.16 11.79
CA LEU A 196 -12.23 -1.43 11.26
C LEU A 196 -13.38 -2.35 10.82
N ILE A 197 -13.05 -3.49 10.19
CA ILE A 197 -14.04 -4.43 9.64
C ILE A 197 -14.38 -5.59 10.57
N GLY A 198 -13.55 -5.82 11.59
CA GLY A 198 -13.70 -6.92 12.56
C GLY A 198 -13.12 -8.24 12.10
N ALA A 199 -12.70 -9.05 13.06
CA ALA A 199 -12.07 -10.35 12.82
C ALA A 199 -12.99 -11.33 12.06
N ASP A 200 -14.30 -11.31 12.31
CA ASP A 200 -15.26 -12.18 11.65
C ASP A 200 -15.26 -11.96 10.13
N ARG A 201 -15.26 -10.68 9.69
CA ARG A 201 -15.19 -10.36 8.26
C ARG A 201 -13.85 -10.74 7.63
N VAL A 202 -12.75 -10.57 8.37
CA VAL A 202 -11.43 -11.03 7.90
C VAL A 202 -11.41 -12.54 7.75
N ASN A 203 -11.93 -13.28 8.73
CA ASN A 203 -12.01 -14.75 8.71
C ASN A 203 -12.93 -15.29 7.61
N GLU A 204 -13.90 -14.52 7.16
CA GLU A 204 -14.73 -14.87 6.00
C GLU A 204 -14.03 -14.55 4.67
N PHE A 205 -13.42 -13.38 4.55
CA PHE A 205 -12.87 -12.86 3.30
C PHE A 205 -11.49 -13.42 2.94
N ALA A 206 -10.56 -13.43 3.90
CA ALA A 206 -9.17 -13.81 3.62
C ALA A 206 -9.02 -15.26 3.09
N PRO A 207 -9.73 -16.29 3.62
CA PRO A 207 -9.69 -17.62 3.06
C PRO A 207 -10.15 -17.68 1.60
N GLN A 208 -11.17 -16.91 1.21
CA GLN A 208 -11.65 -16.87 -0.18
C GLN A 208 -10.57 -16.34 -1.13
N VAL A 209 -9.84 -15.31 -0.72
CA VAL A 209 -8.73 -14.75 -1.50
C VAL A 209 -7.56 -15.74 -1.57
N VAL A 210 -7.23 -16.39 -0.46
CA VAL A 210 -6.19 -17.44 -0.42
C VAL A 210 -6.55 -18.60 -1.32
N ASP A 211 -7.79 -19.09 -1.27
CA ASP A 211 -8.27 -20.16 -2.14
C ASP A 211 -8.19 -19.76 -3.62
N GLN A 212 -8.52 -18.51 -3.95
CA GLN A 212 -8.37 -17.99 -5.31
C GLN A 212 -6.89 -18.01 -5.75
N ILE A 213 -5.96 -17.63 -4.88
CA ILE A 213 -4.53 -17.63 -5.16
C ILE A 213 -4.04 -19.06 -5.38
N MET A 214 -4.35 -19.95 -4.46
CA MET A 214 -3.87 -21.34 -4.48
C MET A 214 -4.47 -22.18 -5.60
N ASN A 215 -5.72 -21.92 -5.99
CA ASN A 215 -6.38 -22.69 -7.06
C ASN A 215 -6.12 -22.12 -8.47
N ILE A 216 -5.74 -20.87 -8.60
CA ILE A 216 -5.60 -20.21 -9.91
C ILE A 216 -4.12 -19.93 -10.25
N PHE A 217 -3.34 -19.41 -9.31
CA PHE A 217 -1.99 -18.91 -9.58
C PHE A 217 -0.89 -19.86 -9.12
N TYR A 218 -1.15 -20.74 -8.16
CA TYR A 218 -0.17 -21.71 -7.68
C TYR A 218 -0.06 -22.89 -8.66
N GLN A 219 1.17 -23.20 -9.07
CA GLN A 219 1.50 -24.31 -9.95
C GLN A 219 2.15 -25.42 -9.10
N SER A 220 1.41 -26.51 -8.86
CA SER A 220 1.86 -27.63 -8.00
C SER A 220 3.14 -28.30 -8.51
N ASP A 221 3.31 -28.39 -9.84
CA ASP A 221 4.44 -29.08 -10.46
C ASP A 221 5.77 -28.33 -10.26
N SER A 222 5.73 -27.01 -10.17
CA SER A 222 6.91 -26.15 -9.97
C SER A 222 7.03 -25.58 -8.56
N GLY A 223 5.96 -25.62 -7.77
CA GLY A 223 5.88 -24.96 -6.46
C GLY A 223 5.84 -23.44 -6.54
N LEU A 224 5.54 -22.85 -7.71
CA LEU A 224 5.56 -21.42 -7.95
C LEU A 224 4.14 -20.82 -7.97
N ILE A 225 4.03 -19.57 -7.52
CA ILE A 225 2.86 -18.71 -7.78
C ILE A 225 3.23 -17.81 -8.95
N LEU A 226 2.44 -17.89 -10.03
CA LEU A 226 2.67 -17.11 -11.25
C LEU A 226 1.96 -15.76 -11.17
N GLU A 227 2.59 -14.70 -11.67
CA GLU A 227 2.00 -13.37 -11.73
C GLU A 227 0.83 -13.28 -12.71
N ASN A 228 0.93 -13.98 -13.82
CA ASN A 228 -0.10 -14.01 -14.85
C ASN A 228 -0.35 -15.45 -15.28
N VAL A 229 -1.62 -15.82 -15.38
CA VAL A 229 -2.05 -17.13 -15.85
C VAL A 229 -3.19 -17.01 -16.85
N HIS A 230 -3.36 -18.01 -17.69
CA HIS A 230 -4.55 -18.13 -18.54
C HIS A 230 -5.83 -18.22 -17.67
N PRO A 231 -7.04 -17.89 -18.18
CA PRO A 231 -8.29 -17.99 -17.41
C PRO A 231 -8.57 -19.37 -16.77
N ASP A 232 -8.04 -20.43 -17.35
CA ASP A 232 -8.12 -21.81 -16.82
C ASP A 232 -7.00 -22.17 -15.81
N GLY A 233 -6.18 -21.20 -15.40
CA GLY A 233 -5.10 -21.36 -14.44
C GLY A 233 -3.77 -21.89 -15.01
N LYS A 234 -3.71 -22.18 -16.31
CA LYS A 234 -2.46 -22.62 -16.94
C LYS A 234 -1.46 -21.47 -17.15
N PRO A 235 -0.15 -21.78 -17.18
CA PRO A 235 0.89 -20.80 -17.49
C PRO A 235 0.71 -20.08 -18.82
#